data_09b749865e307d206c49ed6227acb8fe
#
_entry.id   09b749865e307d206c49ed6227acb8fe
#
_cell.length_a   1.000
_cell.length_b   1.000
_cell.length_c   1.000
_cell.angle_alpha   90.00
_cell.angle_beta   90.00
_cell.angle_gamma   90.00
#
_symmetry.space_group_name_H-M   'P 1'
#
loop_
_entity.id
_entity.type
_entity.pdbx_description
1 polymer ?
#
loop_
_entity_poly.entity_id
_entity_poly.type
_entity_poly.pdbx_seq_one_letter_code
_entity_poly.pdbx_strand_id
1 'polypeptide(L)'
;MINLIKEDLYKMRKSTTIKILLAITTLCAITMTIFAYLIPQGKISESYTGLGFLFSDVNIMSILGAAVAGIFICGDFDNRTIHDAIASGCSRIAIICSKAITFFIAIILLLLPYGIITAISLFSGAKFGMNSVGVGFLHMLAIDSGTAVDMSVFFQMIGVMLTLILAYVAQLSLCVPLALLCKKPVVVIVIYYAFTIFTAQLFSLKNISDVLKKLASYTPYGGNHTFLTLDSQAGDFGKTIIVCFVYIVMMITITYSMFRKSEIK
;
A
#
# COMPACT_ATOMS: atom_id res chain seq x y z
N MET A 1 16.09 19.92 2.95
CA MET A 1 15.37 18.65 2.72
C MET A 1 15.52 17.68 3.90
N ILE A 2 16.74 17.29 4.29
CA ILE A 2 16.97 16.30 5.37
C ILE A 2 16.32 16.74 6.70
N ASN A 3 16.41 18.01 7.07
CA ASN A 3 15.81 18.51 8.31
C ASN A 3 14.28 18.45 8.30
N LEU A 4 13.64 18.70 7.15
CA LEU A 4 12.19 18.53 6.99
C LEU A 4 11.77 17.06 7.17
N ILE A 5 12.52 16.13 6.58
CA ILE A 5 12.26 14.68 6.75
C ILE A 5 12.40 14.29 8.23
N LYS A 6 13.44 14.75 8.92
CA LYS A 6 13.64 14.46 10.34
C LYS A 6 12.50 15.01 11.21
N GLU A 7 12.02 16.21 10.90
CA GLU A 7 10.88 16.83 11.58
C GLU A 7 9.61 16.00 11.38
N ASP A 8 9.31 15.66 10.14
CA ASP A 8 8.13 14.85 9.81
C ASP A 8 8.20 13.46 10.45
N LEU A 9 9.36 12.79 10.42
CA LEU A 9 9.57 11.50 11.10
C LEU A 9 9.41 11.61 12.61
N TYR A 10 9.87 12.71 13.21
CA TYR A 10 9.66 12.96 14.65
C TYR A 10 8.17 13.14 14.96
N LYS A 11 7.44 13.95 14.16
CA LYS A 11 5.98 14.10 14.27
C LYS A 11 5.28 12.74 14.15
N MET A 12 5.67 11.93 13.17
CA MET A 12 5.11 10.59 12.95
C MET A 12 5.33 9.68 14.17
N ARG A 13 6.55 9.63 14.73
CA ARG A 13 6.88 8.80 15.91
C ARG A 13 6.08 9.21 17.15
N LYS A 14 5.82 10.50 17.32
CA LYS A 14 5.06 11.04 18.47
C LYS A 14 3.54 10.98 18.26
N SER A 15 3.08 10.83 17.02
CA SER A 15 1.67 10.82 16.69
C SER A 15 0.94 9.61 17.30
N THR A 16 -0.07 9.89 18.12
CA THR A 16 -0.97 8.86 18.64
C THR A 16 -1.76 8.19 17.52
N THR A 17 -2.09 8.93 16.47
CA THR A 17 -2.82 8.42 15.31
C THR A 17 -2.06 7.29 14.60
N ILE A 18 -0.75 7.44 14.36
CA ILE A 18 0.06 6.37 13.75
C ILE A 18 0.09 5.12 14.63
N LYS A 19 0.17 5.28 15.94
CA LYS A 19 0.14 4.14 16.88
C LYS A 19 -1.19 3.40 16.82
N ILE A 20 -2.30 4.14 16.74
CA ILE A 20 -3.65 3.56 16.59
C ILE A 20 -3.77 2.85 15.24
N LEU A 21 -3.33 3.48 14.13
CA LEU A 21 -3.35 2.85 12.81
C LEU A 21 -2.50 1.57 12.77
N LEU A 22 -1.34 1.56 13.41
CA LEU A 22 -0.48 0.38 13.53
C LEU A 22 -1.17 -0.74 14.35
N ALA A 23 -1.85 -0.39 15.43
CA ALA A 23 -2.63 -1.37 16.20
C ALA A 23 -3.79 -1.95 15.37
N ILE A 24 -4.48 -1.12 14.60
CA ILE A 24 -5.56 -1.56 13.69
C ILE A 24 -5.00 -2.50 12.61
N THR A 25 -3.90 -2.14 11.92
CA THR A 25 -3.30 -3.00 10.90
C THR A 25 -2.83 -4.33 11.46
N THR A 26 -2.27 -4.34 12.69
CA THR A 26 -1.87 -5.56 13.38
C THR A 26 -3.07 -6.45 13.68
N LEU A 27 -4.16 -5.89 14.21
CA LEU A 27 -5.39 -6.62 14.49
C LEU A 27 -5.99 -7.20 13.21
N CYS A 28 -6.05 -6.41 12.14
CA CYS A 28 -6.58 -6.85 10.85
C CYS A 28 -5.73 -7.98 10.23
N ALA A 29 -4.41 -7.88 10.32
CA ALA A 29 -3.50 -8.92 9.82
C ALA A 29 -3.67 -10.25 10.57
N ILE A 30 -3.81 -10.19 11.91
CA ILE A 30 -4.11 -11.37 12.73
C ILE A 30 -5.46 -11.97 12.34
N THR A 31 -6.50 -11.14 12.22
CA THR A 31 -7.85 -11.58 11.87
C THR A 31 -7.88 -12.24 10.49
N MET A 32 -7.24 -11.62 9.47
CA MET A 32 -7.09 -12.17 8.13
C MET A 32 -6.45 -13.57 8.17
N THR A 33 -5.36 -13.71 8.91
CA THR A 33 -4.61 -14.97 9.03
C THR A 33 -5.44 -16.05 9.75
N ILE A 34 -6.21 -15.70 10.79
CA ILE A 34 -7.11 -16.63 11.48
C ILE A 34 -8.17 -17.16 10.53
N PHE A 35 -8.81 -16.29 9.73
CA PHE A 35 -9.79 -16.73 8.73
C PHE A 35 -9.14 -17.63 7.68
N ALA A 36 -7.96 -17.24 7.15
CA ALA A 36 -7.22 -18.03 6.18
C ALA A 36 -6.81 -19.44 6.72
N TYR A 37 -6.67 -19.58 8.04
CA TYR A 37 -6.37 -20.87 8.69
C TYR A 37 -7.63 -21.72 8.94
N LEU A 38 -8.71 -21.12 9.43
CA LEU A 38 -9.90 -21.84 9.89
C LEU A 38 -10.82 -22.30 8.74
N ILE A 39 -10.87 -21.55 7.65
CA ILE A 39 -11.73 -21.88 6.48
C ILE A 39 -11.31 -23.19 5.83
N PRO A 40 -10.02 -23.43 5.48
CA PRO A 40 -9.61 -24.71 4.86
C PRO A 40 -9.79 -25.91 5.78
N GLN A 41 -9.83 -25.71 7.11
CA GLN A 41 -10.07 -26.78 8.07
C GLN A 41 -11.57 -27.12 8.25
N GLY A 42 -12.46 -26.43 7.55
CA GLY A 42 -13.91 -26.62 7.69
C GLY A 42 -14.49 -26.17 9.05
N LYS A 43 -13.71 -25.45 9.88
CA LYS A 43 -14.17 -24.94 11.17
C LYS A 43 -15.07 -23.70 11.06
N ILE A 44 -14.94 -22.99 9.94
CA ILE A 44 -15.75 -21.83 9.57
C ILE A 44 -16.27 -22.07 8.16
N SER A 45 -17.54 -21.74 7.93
CA SER A 45 -18.17 -21.88 6.60
C SER A 45 -17.46 -20.99 5.57
N GLU A 46 -17.35 -21.47 4.34
CA GLU A 46 -16.80 -20.74 3.18
C GLU A 46 -17.51 -19.41 2.90
N SER A 47 -18.76 -19.26 3.36
CA SER A 47 -19.51 -18.00 3.24
C SER A 47 -18.83 -16.81 3.97
N TYR A 48 -17.95 -17.08 4.93
CA TYR A 48 -17.19 -16.04 5.65
C TYR A 48 -15.88 -15.61 4.93
N THR A 49 -15.58 -16.16 3.75
CA THR A 49 -14.41 -15.77 2.95
C THR A 49 -14.37 -14.27 2.66
N GLY A 50 -15.56 -13.67 2.43
CA GLY A 50 -15.69 -12.21 2.22
C GLY A 50 -15.23 -11.38 3.41
N LEU A 51 -15.43 -11.84 4.66
CA LEU A 51 -14.93 -11.15 5.85
C LEU A 51 -13.41 -11.23 5.94
N GLY A 52 -12.82 -12.39 5.66
CA GLY A 52 -11.37 -12.52 5.60
C GLY A 52 -10.74 -11.59 4.55
N PHE A 53 -11.39 -11.43 3.40
CA PHE A 53 -10.96 -10.49 2.37
C PHE A 53 -11.11 -9.01 2.81
N LEU A 54 -12.14 -8.66 3.57
CA LEU A 54 -12.28 -7.30 4.13
C LEU A 54 -11.10 -6.90 5.00
N PHE A 55 -10.53 -7.83 5.77
CA PHE A 55 -9.36 -7.59 6.61
C PHE A 55 -8.03 -7.75 5.86
N SER A 56 -8.06 -8.03 4.55
CA SER A 56 -6.84 -8.13 3.74
C SER A 56 -6.09 -6.81 3.67
N ASP A 57 -4.79 -6.93 3.46
CA ASP A 57 -3.86 -5.82 3.28
C ASP A 57 -4.34 -4.83 2.20
N VAL A 58 -4.88 -5.31 1.06
CA VAL A 58 -5.38 -4.46 -0.03
C VAL A 58 -6.49 -3.52 0.43
N ASN A 59 -7.52 -4.06 1.11
CA ASN A 59 -8.66 -3.24 1.54
C ASN A 59 -8.27 -2.30 2.68
N ILE A 60 -7.56 -2.82 3.67
CA ILE A 60 -7.16 -2.02 4.84
C ILE A 60 -6.20 -0.92 4.41
N MET A 61 -5.21 -1.20 3.57
CA MET A 61 -4.26 -0.19 3.12
C MET A 61 -4.87 0.84 2.18
N SER A 62 -5.90 0.49 1.41
CA SER A 62 -6.62 1.47 0.58
C SER A 62 -7.31 2.55 1.42
N ILE A 63 -7.79 2.21 2.62
CA ILE A 63 -8.44 3.15 3.54
C ILE A 63 -7.39 3.83 4.44
N LEU A 64 -6.59 3.04 5.16
CA LEU A 64 -5.67 3.58 6.16
C LEU A 64 -4.49 4.32 5.52
N GLY A 65 -4.00 3.86 4.36
CA GLY A 65 -2.96 4.56 3.61
C GLY A 65 -3.43 5.92 3.12
N ALA A 66 -4.65 6.01 2.60
CA ALA A 66 -5.23 7.30 2.23
C ALA A 66 -5.48 8.20 3.45
N ALA A 67 -5.85 7.62 4.61
CA ALA A 67 -5.97 8.36 5.86
C ALA A 67 -4.63 8.95 6.31
N VAL A 68 -3.54 8.21 6.19
CA VAL A 68 -2.18 8.72 6.47
C VAL A 68 -1.85 9.91 5.58
N ALA A 69 -2.12 9.84 4.27
CA ALA A 69 -1.93 10.99 3.37
C ALA A 69 -2.75 12.20 3.80
N GLY A 70 -4.01 11.98 4.17
CA GLY A 70 -4.89 13.02 4.69
C GLY A 70 -4.36 13.66 5.98
N ILE A 71 -3.89 12.86 6.92
CA ILE A 71 -3.40 13.36 8.22
C ILE A 71 -2.07 14.12 8.07
N PHE A 72 -1.11 13.55 7.33
CA PHE A 72 0.23 14.13 7.24
C PHE A 72 0.36 15.21 6.16
N ILE A 73 -0.36 15.10 5.05
CA ILE A 73 -0.23 16.08 3.97
C ILE A 73 -1.31 17.16 4.10
N CYS A 74 -2.60 16.79 4.25
CA CYS A 74 -3.66 17.78 4.42
C CYS A 74 -3.55 18.50 5.75
N GLY A 75 -3.21 17.79 6.85
CA GLY A 75 -3.02 18.39 8.17
C GLY A 75 -1.92 19.45 8.21
N ASP A 76 -0.90 19.32 7.37
CA ASP A 76 0.15 20.34 7.28
C ASP A 76 -0.31 21.61 6.55
N PHE A 77 -1.35 21.53 5.72
CA PHE A 77 -2.02 22.75 5.19
C PHE A 77 -2.86 23.42 6.26
N ASP A 78 -3.64 22.63 7.02
CA ASP A 78 -4.49 23.17 8.10
C ASP A 78 -3.65 23.85 9.20
N ASN A 79 -2.51 23.27 9.54
CA ASN A 79 -1.58 23.79 10.54
C ASN A 79 -0.58 24.81 9.97
N ARG A 80 -0.69 25.20 8.70
CA ARG A 80 0.18 26.17 8.02
C ARG A 80 1.68 25.81 7.99
N THR A 81 2.07 24.60 8.35
CA THR A 81 3.49 24.18 8.39
C THR A 81 4.16 24.23 7.01
N ILE A 82 3.39 24.02 5.94
CA ILE A 82 3.88 24.20 4.56
C ILE A 82 4.17 25.66 4.26
N HIS A 83 3.34 26.60 4.75
CA HIS A 83 3.56 28.03 4.58
C HIS A 83 4.83 28.49 5.31
N ASP A 84 5.02 28.01 6.54
CA ASP A 84 6.20 28.33 7.36
C ASP A 84 7.49 27.80 6.72
N ALA A 85 7.44 26.58 6.14
CA ALA A 85 8.57 26.00 5.41
C ALA A 85 8.95 26.84 4.18
N ILE A 86 7.95 27.37 3.44
CA ILE A 86 8.20 28.25 2.30
C ILE A 86 8.75 29.61 2.76
N ALA A 87 8.19 30.18 3.81
CA ALA A 87 8.65 31.43 4.38
C ALA A 87 10.09 31.33 4.90
N SER A 88 10.50 30.15 5.38
CA SER A 88 11.88 29.84 5.78
C SER A 88 12.84 29.61 4.60
N GLY A 89 12.37 29.79 3.34
CA GLY A 89 13.22 29.66 2.15
C GLY A 89 13.38 28.24 1.63
N CYS A 90 12.60 27.27 2.11
CA CYS A 90 12.63 25.90 1.58
C CYS A 90 12.06 25.84 0.16
N SER A 91 12.76 25.17 -0.75
CA SER A 91 12.26 24.99 -2.12
C SER A 91 11.02 24.11 -2.13
N ARG A 92 10.07 24.41 -3.03
CA ARG A 92 8.82 23.64 -3.18
C ARG A 92 9.08 22.15 -3.48
N ILE A 93 10.13 21.83 -4.26
CA ILE A 93 10.55 20.45 -4.52
C ILE A 93 10.98 19.76 -3.23
N ALA A 94 11.79 20.43 -2.39
CA ALA A 94 12.26 19.84 -1.14
C ALA A 94 11.11 19.52 -0.18
N ILE A 95 10.06 20.36 -0.14
CA ILE A 95 8.86 20.12 0.67
C ILE A 95 8.11 18.91 0.15
N ILE A 96 7.82 18.82 -1.16
CA ILE A 96 7.08 17.70 -1.75
C ILE A 96 7.83 16.39 -1.56
N CYS A 97 9.14 16.37 -1.85
CA CYS A 97 9.95 15.17 -1.67
C CYS A 97 10.00 14.73 -0.20
N SER A 98 10.10 15.69 0.74
CA SER A 98 10.05 15.38 2.17
C SER A 98 8.74 14.71 2.55
N LYS A 99 7.60 15.28 2.13
CA LYS A 99 6.26 14.74 2.41
C LYS A 99 6.04 13.37 1.77
N ALA A 100 6.47 13.19 0.51
CA ALA A 100 6.37 11.91 -0.17
C ALA A 100 7.21 10.83 0.53
N ILE A 101 8.46 11.12 0.89
CA ILE A 101 9.35 10.17 1.58
C ILE A 101 8.77 9.78 2.94
N THR A 102 8.33 10.75 3.74
CA THR A 102 7.75 10.48 5.06
C THR A 102 6.46 9.67 4.94
N PHE A 103 5.62 9.99 3.96
CA PHE A 103 4.42 9.22 3.64
C PHE A 103 4.75 7.77 3.27
N PHE A 104 5.74 7.54 2.40
CA PHE A 104 6.16 6.19 2.01
C PHE A 104 6.70 5.39 3.21
N ILE A 105 7.47 6.02 4.08
CA ILE A 105 7.94 5.38 5.32
C ILE A 105 6.76 4.99 6.22
N ALA A 106 5.74 5.83 6.33
CA ALA A 106 4.54 5.53 7.10
C ALA A 106 3.77 4.33 6.51
N ILE A 107 3.65 4.23 5.17
CA ILE A 107 3.02 3.09 4.50
C ILE A 107 3.80 1.80 4.75
N ILE A 108 5.12 1.84 4.61
CA ILE A 108 5.99 0.68 4.92
C ILE A 108 5.77 0.24 6.37
N LEU A 109 5.74 1.17 7.32
CA LEU A 109 5.51 0.87 8.74
C LEU A 109 4.16 0.19 8.97
N LEU A 110 3.09 0.63 8.30
CA LEU A 110 1.75 0.04 8.43
C LEU A 110 1.62 -1.32 7.75
N LEU A 111 2.46 -1.64 6.76
CA LEU A 111 2.50 -2.95 6.10
C LEU A 111 3.35 -3.98 6.87
N LEU A 112 4.26 -3.54 7.74
CA LEU A 112 5.12 -4.48 8.51
C LEU A 112 4.34 -5.56 9.27
N PRO A 113 3.21 -5.28 9.96
CA PRO A 113 2.45 -6.31 10.64
C PRO A 113 1.96 -7.41 9.69
N TYR A 114 1.46 -7.04 8.50
CA TYR A 114 1.05 -8.02 7.49
C TYR A 114 2.21 -8.89 7.04
N GLY A 115 3.36 -8.29 6.72
CA GLY A 115 4.57 -9.02 6.33
C GLY A 115 5.06 -9.98 7.42
N ILE A 116 5.16 -9.50 8.67
CA ILE A 116 5.66 -10.30 9.80
C ILE A 116 4.71 -11.47 10.09
N ILE A 117 3.39 -11.23 10.17
CA ILE A 117 2.40 -12.26 10.47
C ILE A 117 2.34 -13.29 9.34
N THR A 118 2.38 -12.86 8.07
CA THR A 118 2.44 -13.76 6.92
C THR A 118 3.71 -14.61 6.95
N ALA A 119 4.87 -14.01 7.25
CA ALA A 119 6.11 -14.76 7.39
C ALA A 119 6.02 -15.83 8.48
N ILE A 120 5.57 -15.47 9.69
CA ILE A 120 5.40 -16.42 10.80
C ILE A 120 4.43 -17.56 10.40
N SER A 121 3.36 -17.22 9.70
CA SER A 121 2.36 -18.19 9.26
C SER A 121 2.92 -19.18 8.24
N LEU A 122 3.71 -18.72 7.27
CA LEU A 122 4.38 -19.60 6.29
C LEU A 122 5.40 -20.53 6.98
N PHE A 123 6.14 -20.02 7.97
CA PHE A 123 7.09 -20.85 8.76
C PHE A 123 6.38 -21.90 9.63
N SER A 124 5.10 -21.74 9.96
CA SER A 124 4.37 -22.71 10.77
C SER A 124 4.12 -24.04 10.06
N GLY A 125 4.30 -24.11 8.74
CA GLY A 125 4.02 -25.28 7.91
C GLY A 125 2.52 -25.63 7.83
N ALA A 126 1.63 -24.82 8.43
CA ALA A 126 0.20 -25.03 8.36
C ALA A 126 -0.33 -24.64 6.96
N LYS A 127 -1.42 -25.30 6.55
CA LYS A 127 -2.11 -24.96 5.30
C LYS A 127 -3.07 -23.81 5.55
N PHE A 128 -2.92 -22.77 4.74
CA PHE A 128 -3.80 -21.60 4.71
C PHE A 128 -4.49 -21.55 3.35
N GLY A 129 -5.67 -20.96 3.28
CA GLY A 129 -6.38 -20.79 2.02
C GLY A 129 -7.65 -19.97 2.21
N MET A 130 -8.10 -19.38 1.14
CA MET A 130 -9.42 -18.77 1.03
C MET A 130 -9.96 -19.06 -0.37
N ASN A 131 -11.25 -19.36 -0.47
CA ASN A 131 -11.91 -19.60 -1.77
C ASN A 131 -12.15 -18.31 -2.57
N SER A 132 -11.82 -17.14 -2.02
CA SER A 132 -11.81 -15.88 -2.75
C SER A 132 -10.45 -15.61 -3.37
N VAL A 133 -10.44 -14.77 -4.39
CA VAL A 133 -9.18 -14.30 -5.01
C VAL A 133 -8.37 -13.55 -3.95
N GLY A 134 -7.33 -14.20 -3.43
CA GLY A 134 -6.34 -13.55 -2.59
C GLY A 134 -5.55 -12.54 -3.41
N VAL A 135 -5.17 -11.42 -2.81
CA VAL A 135 -4.32 -10.38 -3.40
C VAL A 135 -3.28 -10.00 -2.35
N GLY A 136 -2.08 -9.64 -2.78
CA GLY A 136 -1.03 -9.19 -1.87
C GLY A 136 -0.54 -10.27 -0.90
N PHE A 137 -0.43 -9.95 0.37
CA PHE A 137 0.02 -10.89 1.41
C PHE A 137 -0.94 -12.06 1.62
N LEU A 138 -2.24 -11.84 1.45
CA LEU A 138 -3.23 -12.91 1.51
C LEU A 138 -3.05 -13.92 0.37
N HIS A 139 -2.71 -13.46 -0.84
CA HIS A 139 -2.44 -14.33 -1.98
C HIS A 139 -1.21 -15.22 -1.73
N MET A 140 -0.12 -14.60 -1.26
CA MET A 140 1.10 -15.29 -0.88
C MET A 140 0.82 -16.36 0.20
N LEU A 141 0.05 -16.01 1.22
CA LEU A 141 -0.32 -16.94 2.30
C LEU A 141 -1.15 -18.12 1.79
N ALA A 142 -2.10 -17.87 0.87
CA ALA A 142 -3.00 -18.91 0.38
C ALA A 142 -2.31 -19.90 -0.57
N ILE A 143 -1.35 -19.45 -1.38
CA ILE A 143 -0.69 -20.29 -2.40
C ILE A 143 0.57 -20.95 -1.84
N ASP A 144 1.40 -20.19 -1.14
CA ASP A 144 2.73 -20.64 -0.72
C ASP A 144 2.70 -21.41 0.62
N SER A 145 1.51 -21.57 1.24
CA SER A 145 1.40 -22.31 2.50
C SER A 145 1.68 -23.81 2.35
N GLY A 146 2.40 -24.37 3.32
CA GLY A 146 2.76 -25.77 3.34
C GLY A 146 4.01 -26.13 2.53
N THR A 147 4.70 -25.17 1.94
CA THR A 147 6.03 -25.39 1.33
C THR A 147 7.08 -25.56 2.42
N ALA A 148 8.02 -26.50 2.22
CA ALA A 148 9.15 -26.63 3.11
C ALA A 148 10.04 -25.38 3.01
N VAL A 149 10.33 -24.74 4.13
CA VAL A 149 11.10 -23.49 4.16
C VAL A 149 12.59 -23.81 4.26
N ASP A 150 13.25 -23.81 3.10
CA ASP A 150 14.71 -23.82 2.98
C ASP A 150 15.27 -22.39 2.97
N MET A 151 16.58 -22.25 3.12
CA MET A 151 17.26 -20.95 3.10
C MET A 151 17.02 -20.18 1.78
N SER A 152 16.91 -20.88 0.65
CA SER A 152 16.58 -20.29 -0.65
C SER A 152 15.17 -19.72 -0.67
N VAL A 153 14.20 -20.46 -0.13
CA VAL A 153 12.79 -20.05 -0.01
C VAL A 153 12.65 -18.83 0.91
N PHE A 154 13.47 -18.77 1.98
CA PHE A 154 13.49 -17.61 2.87
C PHE A 154 13.90 -16.32 2.16
N PHE A 155 14.96 -16.35 1.34
CA PHE A 155 15.38 -15.16 0.57
C PHE A 155 14.35 -14.78 -0.50
N GLN A 156 13.73 -15.77 -1.16
CA GLN A 156 12.65 -15.51 -2.11
C GLN A 156 11.46 -14.85 -1.42
N MET A 157 11.06 -15.34 -0.25
CA MET A 157 9.98 -14.76 0.56
C MET A 157 10.23 -13.29 0.90
N ILE A 158 11.44 -12.95 1.33
CA ILE A 158 11.83 -11.55 1.56
C ILE A 158 11.71 -10.73 0.27
N GLY A 159 12.18 -11.27 -0.86
CA GLY A 159 12.08 -10.61 -2.16
C GLY A 159 10.64 -10.32 -2.57
N VAL A 160 9.73 -11.31 -2.42
CA VAL A 160 8.29 -11.14 -2.69
C VAL A 160 7.71 -10.07 -1.78
N MET A 161 7.95 -10.14 -0.46
CA MET A 161 7.43 -9.19 0.51
C MET A 161 7.88 -7.76 0.23
N LEU A 162 9.17 -7.55 -0.06
CA LEU A 162 9.69 -6.23 -0.41
C LEU A 162 9.07 -5.68 -1.69
N THR A 163 8.87 -6.55 -2.69
CA THR A 163 8.25 -6.16 -3.97
C THR A 163 6.77 -5.81 -3.78
N LEU A 164 6.03 -6.57 -2.94
CA LEU A 164 4.65 -6.25 -2.58
C LEU A 164 4.56 -4.92 -1.83
N ILE A 165 5.43 -4.66 -0.86
CA ILE A 165 5.50 -3.37 -0.15
C ILE A 165 5.73 -2.23 -1.15
N LEU A 166 6.65 -2.40 -2.10
CA LEU A 166 6.91 -1.40 -3.14
C LEU A 166 5.67 -1.17 -4.03
N ALA A 167 4.94 -2.23 -4.38
CA ALA A 167 3.71 -2.13 -5.15
C ALA A 167 2.63 -1.32 -4.39
N TYR A 168 2.46 -1.54 -3.09
CA TYR A 168 1.55 -0.73 -2.26
C TYR A 168 1.98 0.72 -2.13
N VAL A 169 3.28 0.98 -1.94
CA VAL A 169 3.82 2.34 -1.93
C VAL A 169 3.54 3.04 -3.27
N ALA A 170 3.73 2.34 -4.38
CA ALA A 170 3.42 2.88 -5.70
C ALA A 170 1.93 3.18 -5.87
N GLN A 171 1.04 2.25 -5.51
CA GLN A 171 -0.41 2.47 -5.57
C GLN A 171 -0.82 3.69 -4.73
N LEU A 172 -0.36 3.76 -3.49
CA LEU A 172 -0.70 4.84 -2.57
C LEU A 172 -0.03 6.17 -2.90
N SER A 173 1.00 6.19 -3.76
CA SER A 173 1.63 7.44 -4.23
C SER A 173 0.64 8.39 -4.91
N LEU A 174 -0.47 7.87 -5.47
CA LEU A 174 -1.59 8.66 -5.99
C LEU A 174 -2.23 9.56 -4.92
N CYS A 175 -2.18 9.16 -3.65
CA CYS A 175 -2.73 9.97 -2.56
C CYS A 175 -1.96 11.28 -2.36
N VAL A 176 -0.70 11.37 -2.77
CA VAL A 176 0.12 12.59 -2.60
C VAL A 176 -0.44 13.77 -3.41
N PRO A 177 -0.63 13.66 -4.76
CA PRO A 177 -1.26 14.74 -5.51
C PRO A 177 -2.71 14.98 -5.09
N LEU A 178 -3.48 13.94 -4.72
CA LEU A 178 -4.85 14.09 -4.24
C LEU A 178 -4.93 14.90 -2.95
N ALA A 179 -4.04 14.67 -1.99
CA ALA A 179 -4.00 15.39 -0.73
C ALA A 179 -3.66 16.88 -0.92
N LEU A 180 -2.78 17.20 -1.87
CA LEU A 180 -2.45 18.58 -2.22
C LEU A 180 -3.59 19.31 -2.93
N LEU A 181 -4.39 18.59 -3.75
CA LEU A 181 -5.56 19.16 -4.43
C LEU A 181 -6.73 19.41 -3.48
N CYS A 182 -7.09 18.35 -2.76
CA CYS A 182 -8.33 18.35 -1.98
C CYS A 182 -8.17 19.09 -0.65
N LYS A 183 -6.95 19.08 -0.05
CA LYS A 183 -6.62 19.69 1.25
C LYS A 183 -7.53 19.23 2.41
N LYS A 184 -8.39 18.24 2.18
CA LYS A 184 -9.35 17.69 3.15
C LYS A 184 -9.13 16.19 3.30
N PRO A 185 -8.78 15.68 4.49
CA PRO A 185 -8.46 14.26 4.72
C PRO A 185 -9.56 13.31 4.26
N VAL A 186 -10.80 13.59 4.64
CA VAL A 186 -11.97 12.74 4.31
C VAL A 186 -12.15 12.60 2.80
N VAL A 187 -12.00 13.69 2.05
CA VAL A 187 -12.16 13.70 0.59
C VAL A 187 -11.09 12.83 -0.08
N VAL A 188 -9.85 12.87 0.41
CA VAL A 188 -8.75 12.02 -0.10
C VAL A 188 -9.08 10.55 0.09
N ILE A 189 -9.56 10.16 1.28
CA ILE A 189 -9.93 8.77 1.60
C ILE A 189 -11.04 8.30 0.66
N VAL A 190 -12.12 9.07 0.53
CA VAL A 190 -13.29 8.70 -0.29
C VAL A 190 -12.89 8.56 -1.76
N ILE A 191 -12.17 9.53 -2.33
CA ILE A 191 -11.77 9.49 -3.74
C ILE A 191 -10.83 8.32 -4.00
N TYR A 192 -9.83 8.12 -3.15
CA TYR A 192 -8.87 7.03 -3.35
C TYR A 192 -9.53 5.66 -3.20
N TYR A 193 -10.36 5.45 -2.18
CA TYR A 193 -11.08 4.20 -1.97
C TYR A 193 -12.07 3.90 -3.11
N ALA A 194 -12.82 4.90 -3.56
CA ALA A 194 -13.69 4.76 -4.73
C ALA A 194 -12.90 4.39 -6.00
N PHE A 195 -11.72 4.99 -6.19
CA PHE A 195 -10.83 4.68 -7.30
C PHE A 195 -10.32 3.23 -7.23
N THR A 196 -9.93 2.73 -6.05
CA THR A 196 -9.46 1.34 -5.89
C THR A 196 -10.57 0.34 -6.17
N ILE A 197 -11.80 0.57 -5.70
CA ILE A 197 -12.97 -0.28 -6.02
C ILE A 197 -13.25 -0.25 -7.52
N PHE A 198 -13.27 0.93 -8.13
CA PHE A 198 -13.54 1.07 -9.56
C PHE A 198 -12.51 0.32 -10.41
N THR A 199 -11.22 0.45 -10.10
CA THR A 199 -10.15 -0.27 -10.81
C THR A 199 -10.27 -1.77 -10.63
N ALA A 200 -10.56 -2.27 -9.41
CA ALA A 200 -10.77 -3.68 -9.15
C ALA A 200 -11.96 -4.25 -9.95
N GLN A 201 -13.08 -3.54 -9.99
CA GLN A 201 -14.25 -3.93 -10.78
C GLN A 201 -13.95 -3.89 -12.29
N LEU A 202 -13.27 -2.85 -12.77
CA LEU A 202 -12.90 -2.72 -14.17
C LEU A 202 -12.07 -3.93 -14.63
N PHE A 203 -11.08 -4.36 -13.83
CA PHE A 203 -10.23 -5.50 -14.19
C PHE A 203 -10.90 -6.87 -14.00
N SER A 204 -11.98 -6.96 -13.24
CA SER A 204 -12.78 -8.18 -13.10
C SER A 204 -13.67 -8.48 -14.31
N LEU A 205 -13.93 -7.51 -15.20
CA LEU A 205 -14.77 -7.68 -16.37
C LEU A 205 -14.09 -8.61 -17.39
N LYS A 206 -14.76 -9.71 -17.76
CA LYS A 206 -14.23 -10.73 -18.68
C LYS A 206 -13.97 -10.21 -20.11
N ASN A 207 -14.69 -9.16 -20.54
CA ASN A 207 -14.69 -8.63 -21.91
C ASN A 207 -13.90 -7.30 -22.05
N ILE A 208 -12.94 -7.03 -21.16
CA ILE A 208 -12.08 -5.87 -21.33
C ILE A 208 -11.22 -6.03 -22.59
N SER A 209 -11.13 -4.95 -23.37
CA SER A 209 -10.29 -4.93 -24.56
C SER A 209 -8.82 -5.20 -24.20
N ASP A 210 -8.12 -5.95 -25.06
CA ASP A 210 -6.71 -6.31 -24.83
C ASP A 210 -5.80 -5.06 -24.71
N VAL A 211 -6.21 -3.95 -25.32
CA VAL A 211 -5.53 -2.65 -25.18
C VAL A 211 -5.60 -2.14 -23.73
N LEU A 212 -6.79 -2.20 -23.10
CA LEU A 212 -6.97 -1.79 -21.71
C LEU A 212 -6.21 -2.70 -20.74
N LYS A 213 -6.22 -4.02 -20.96
CA LYS A 213 -5.40 -4.97 -20.18
C LYS A 213 -3.91 -4.66 -20.28
N LYS A 214 -3.44 -4.35 -21.48
CA LYS A 214 -2.04 -3.99 -21.71
C LYS A 214 -1.66 -2.66 -21.07
N LEU A 215 -2.53 -1.64 -21.17
CA LEU A 215 -2.32 -0.35 -20.48
C LEU A 215 -2.32 -0.54 -18.96
N ALA A 216 -3.24 -1.32 -18.44
CA ALA A 216 -3.32 -1.65 -17.02
C ALA A 216 -2.05 -2.31 -16.49
N SER A 217 -1.43 -3.22 -17.27
CA SER A 217 -0.19 -3.90 -16.88
C SER A 217 1.02 -2.98 -16.73
N TYR A 218 0.94 -1.72 -17.20
CA TYR A 218 1.94 -0.68 -16.96
C TYR A 218 1.62 0.21 -15.76
N THR A 219 0.58 -0.12 -15.00
CA THR A 219 0.24 0.57 -13.76
C THR A 219 0.32 -0.39 -12.57
N PRO A 220 0.63 0.08 -11.36
CA PRO A 220 0.70 -0.79 -10.19
C PRO A 220 -0.66 -1.37 -9.76
N TYR A 221 -1.77 -0.91 -10.37
CA TYR A 221 -3.12 -1.40 -10.09
C TYR A 221 -3.52 -2.59 -10.96
N GLY A 222 -2.89 -2.76 -12.12
CA GLY A 222 -3.19 -3.83 -13.06
C GLY A 222 -2.05 -4.84 -13.18
N GLY A 223 -2.27 -5.90 -13.95
CA GLY A 223 -1.29 -6.96 -14.12
C GLY A 223 -1.11 -7.83 -12.86
N ASN A 224 0.02 -8.50 -12.78
CA ASN A 224 0.32 -9.46 -11.71
C ASN A 224 1.14 -8.86 -10.56
N HIS A 225 1.19 -7.53 -10.42
CA HIS A 225 2.09 -6.87 -9.47
C HIS A 225 1.77 -7.16 -8.00
N THR A 226 0.51 -7.47 -7.69
CA THR A 226 0.04 -7.85 -6.34
C THR A 226 -0.28 -9.34 -6.21
N PHE A 227 0.02 -10.14 -7.24
CA PHE A 227 -0.17 -11.60 -7.28
C PHE A 227 1.16 -12.36 -7.28
N LEU A 228 2.23 -11.74 -6.79
CA LEU A 228 3.53 -12.40 -6.70
C LEU A 228 3.52 -13.48 -5.64
N THR A 229 4.13 -14.62 -5.98
CA THR A 229 4.29 -15.81 -5.13
C THR A 229 5.75 -16.26 -5.12
N LEU A 230 6.09 -17.26 -4.33
CA LEU A 230 7.44 -17.84 -4.30
C LEU A 230 7.84 -18.43 -5.67
N ASP A 231 6.88 -18.92 -6.44
CA ASP A 231 7.12 -19.50 -7.78
C ASP A 231 7.24 -18.45 -8.89
N SER A 232 7.09 -17.16 -8.59
CA SER A 232 7.18 -16.09 -9.59
C SER A 232 8.58 -16.00 -10.19
N GLN A 233 8.66 -15.76 -11.50
CA GLN A 233 9.94 -15.67 -12.20
C GLN A 233 10.68 -14.36 -11.88
N ALA A 234 12.01 -14.37 -11.94
CA ALA A 234 12.82 -13.16 -11.72
C ALA A 234 12.43 -11.98 -12.65
N GLY A 235 11.93 -12.28 -13.86
CA GLY A 235 11.42 -11.28 -14.79
C GLY A 235 10.17 -10.54 -14.28
N ASP A 236 9.30 -11.19 -13.53
CA ASP A 236 8.08 -10.58 -12.98
C ASP A 236 8.44 -9.59 -11.85
N PHE A 237 9.42 -9.93 -11.01
CA PHE A 237 9.95 -9.00 -10.00
C PHE A 237 10.55 -7.76 -10.65
N GLY A 238 11.42 -7.96 -11.65
CA GLY A 238 12.06 -6.84 -12.37
C GLY A 238 11.04 -5.91 -13.03
N LYS A 239 10.04 -6.49 -13.70
CA LYS A 239 8.95 -5.73 -14.30
C LYS A 239 8.15 -4.94 -13.26
N THR A 240 7.80 -5.58 -12.16
CA THR A 240 7.04 -4.93 -11.07
C THR A 240 7.83 -3.77 -10.47
N ILE A 241 9.11 -3.95 -10.17
CA ILE A 241 9.97 -2.89 -9.62
C ILE A 241 10.05 -1.70 -10.56
N ILE A 242 10.26 -1.93 -11.86
CA ILE A 242 10.36 -0.86 -12.86
C ILE A 242 9.02 -0.10 -12.96
N VAL A 243 7.90 -0.81 -13.09
CA VAL A 243 6.57 -0.20 -13.19
C VAL A 243 6.26 0.65 -11.94
N CYS A 244 6.51 0.12 -10.75
CA CYS A 244 6.29 0.82 -9.50
C CYS A 244 7.16 2.08 -9.38
N PHE A 245 8.44 1.97 -9.71
CA PHE A 245 9.37 3.11 -9.65
C PHE A 245 8.98 4.21 -10.62
N VAL A 246 8.70 3.88 -11.87
CA VAL A 246 8.25 4.84 -12.90
C VAL A 246 6.96 5.52 -12.47
N TYR A 247 6.02 4.77 -11.89
CA TYR A 247 4.76 5.30 -11.42
C TYR A 247 4.95 6.29 -10.25
N ILE A 248 5.79 5.96 -9.26
CA ILE A 248 6.12 6.86 -8.14
C ILE A 248 6.73 8.17 -8.66
N VAL A 249 7.71 8.10 -9.57
CA VAL A 249 8.35 9.27 -10.15
C VAL A 249 7.33 10.13 -10.91
N MET A 250 6.44 9.50 -11.67
CA MET A 250 5.36 10.19 -12.38
C MET A 250 4.42 10.92 -11.39
N MET A 251 4.00 10.27 -10.30
CA MET A 251 3.13 10.89 -9.30
C MET A 251 3.81 12.06 -8.58
N ILE A 252 5.09 11.97 -8.25
CA ILE A 252 5.85 13.08 -7.66
C ILE A 252 5.97 14.24 -8.65
N THR A 253 6.20 13.96 -9.94
CA THR A 253 6.30 14.98 -11.00
C THR A 253 4.97 15.70 -11.19
N ILE A 254 3.85 14.97 -11.24
CA ILE A 254 2.50 15.53 -11.29
C ILE A 254 2.26 16.42 -10.06
N THR A 255 2.59 15.92 -8.87
CA THR A 255 2.47 16.65 -7.62
C THR A 255 3.22 17.98 -7.65
N TYR A 256 4.47 17.95 -8.13
CA TYR A 256 5.28 19.16 -8.28
C TYR A 256 4.68 20.16 -9.27
N SER A 257 4.24 19.67 -10.42
CA SER A 257 3.61 20.49 -11.48
C SER A 257 2.37 21.23 -10.96
N MET A 258 1.55 20.54 -10.14
CA MET A 258 0.35 21.10 -9.52
C MET A 258 0.70 22.10 -8.40
N PHE A 259 1.63 21.75 -7.53
CA PHE A 259 2.04 22.60 -6.41
C PHE A 259 2.74 23.87 -6.87
N ARG A 260 3.48 23.83 -8.00
CA ARG A 260 4.10 25.01 -8.60
C ARG A 260 3.08 26.06 -9.04
N LYS A 261 1.92 25.61 -9.57
CA LYS A 261 0.86 26.49 -10.07
C LYS A 261 -0.10 26.94 -8.98
N SER A 262 -0.12 26.28 -7.82
CA SER A 262 -1.02 26.65 -6.74
C SER A 262 -0.54 27.95 -6.07
N GLU A 263 -1.43 28.96 -6.03
CA GLU A 263 -1.25 30.10 -5.15
C GLU A 263 -1.47 29.62 -3.73
N ILE A 264 -0.44 29.78 -2.91
CA ILE A 264 -0.48 29.44 -1.48
C ILE A 264 -1.01 30.70 -0.78
N LYS A 265 -2.33 30.77 -0.62
CA LYS A 265 -3.01 31.81 0.17
C LYS A 265 -3.12 31.37 1.61
#